data_02e3d4672ec8b4bc1e9d5822d65645d4
#
_entry.id   02e3d4672ec8b4bc1e9d5822d65645d4
#
_cell.length_a   1.000
_cell.length_b   1.000
_cell.length_c   1.000
_cell.angle_alpha   90.00
_cell.angle_beta   90.00
_cell.angle_gamma   90.00
#
_symmetry.space_group_name_H-M   'P 1'
#
loop_
_entity.id
_entity.type
_entity.pdbx_description
1 polymer ?
#
loop_
_entity_poly.entity_id
_entity_poly.type
_entity_poly.pdbx_seq_one_letter_code
_entity_poly.pdbx_strand_id
1 'polypeptide(L)'
;MLNSETRGHHKQAGQLEDELRWVQNKLFDVGSILATAPGQTFKNMPQVVADDVTRLEKMIDRCQKILEPLKEFILPGGGKVSSFLHQARTICRRAERLCVALSKTEPVDPQIIKFINRLSDTLFVLARWVAKTQGEPEFLWERNVATKST
;
A
#
# COMPACT_ATOMS: atom_id res chain seq x y z
N MET A 1 -15.78 -27.48 -14.98
CA MET A 1 -14.72 -26.64 -15.57
C MET A 1 -14.98 -25.19 -15.18
N LEU A 2 -14.03 -24.53 -14.52
CA LEU A 2 -14.15 -23.11 -14.20
C LEU A 2 -14.03 -22.29 -15.51
N ASN A 3 -14.92 -21.32 -15.68
CA ASN A 3 -14.93 -20.37 -16.79
C ASN A 3 -13.60 -19.58 -16.82
N SER A 4 -13.17 -19.07 -17.99
CA SER A 4 -11.92 -18.29 -18.16
C SER A 4 -11.86 -17.05 -17.24
N GLU A 5 -12.99 -16.40 -17.01
CA GLU A 5 -13.12 -15.27 -16.09
C GLU A 5 -12.85 -15.68 -14.63
N THR A 6 -13.43 -16.81 -14.18
CA THR A 6 -13.22 -17.33 -12.82
C THR A 6 -11.74 -17.68 -12.57
N ARG A 7 -11.05 -18.24 -13.59
CA ARG A 7 -9.60 -18.50 -13.50
C ARG A 7 -8.78 -17.22 -13.43
N GLY A 8 -9.19 -16.18 -14.15
CA GLY A 8 -8.56 -14.86 -14.10
C GLY A 8 -8.65 -14.25 -12.70
N HIS A 9 -9.82 -14.28 -12.08
CA HIS A 9 -10.03 -13.76 -10.73
C HIS A 9 -9.22 -14.53 -9.67
N HIS A 10 -9.16 -15.85 -9.74
CA HIS A 10 -8.35 -16.66 -8.82
C HIS A 10 -6.84 -16.35 -8.94
N LYS A 11 -6.35 -16.17 -10.16
CA LYS A 11 -4.95 -15.81 -10.40
C LYS A 11 -4.61 -14.43 -9.83
N GLN A 12 -5.48 -13.45 -10.02
CA GLN A 12 -5.31 -12.09 -9.51
C GLN A 12 -5.37 -12.06 -7.97
N ALA A 13 -6.28 -12.81 -7.37
CA ALA A 13 -6.38 -12.92 -5.91
C ALA A 13 -5.12 -13.55 -5.30
N GLY A 14 -4.61 -14.63 -5.88
CA GLY A 14 -3.37 -15.27 -5.44
C GLY A 14 -2.16 -14.34 -5.55
N GLN A 15 -2.07 -13.59 -6.65
CA GLN A 15 -0.99 -12.61 -6.83
C GLN A 15 -1.05 -11.50 -5.78
N LEU A 16 -2.22 -10.95 -5.48
CA LEU A 16 -2.40 -9.94 -4.45
C LEU A 16 -2.01 -10.49 -3.07
N GLU A 17 -2.40 -11.72 -2.75
CA GLU A 17 -2.05 -12.37 -1.49
C GLU A 17 -0.53 -12.52 -1.32
N ASP A 18 0.17 -12.97 -2.34
CA ASP A 18 1.63 -13.11 -2.32
C ASP A 18 2.33 -11.76 -2.16
N GLU A 19 1.83 -10.72 -2.82
CA GLU A 19 2.37 -9.37 -2.69
C GLU A 19 2.15 -8.78 -1.31
N LEU A 20 0.96 -8.95 -0.74
CA LEU A 20 0.67 -8.48 0.62
C LEU A 20 1.48 -9.26 1.66
N ARG A 21 1.69 -10.55 1.46
CA ARG A 21 2.56 -11.37 2.32
C ARG A 21 4.00 -10.88 2.28
N TRP A 22 4.51 -10.54 1.09
CA TRP A 22 5.83 -9.93 0.95
C TRP A 22 5.92 -8.59 1.68
N VAL A 23 4.90 -7.72 1.53
CA VAL A 23 4.82 -6.43 2.25
C VAL A 23 4.84 -6.63 3.75
N GLN A 24 4.08 -7.60 4.28
CA GLN A 24 4.07 -7.92 5.72
C GLN A 24 5.47 -8.32 6.22
N ASN A 25 6.18 -9.18 5.48
CA ASN A 25 7.56 -9.56 5.83
C ASN A 25 8.48 -8.33 5.83
N LYS A 26 8.40 -7.47 4.81
CA LYS A 26 9.21 -6.25 4.75
C LYS A 26 8.88 -5.25 5.86
N LEU A 27 7.63 -5.14 6.27
CA LEU A 27 7.25 -4.32 7.43
C LEU A 27 7.81 -4.88 8.74
N PHE A 28 7.91 -6.20 8.87
CA PHE A 28 8.59 -6.83 10.00
C PHE A 28 10.09 -6.54 10.00
N ASP A 29 10.74 -6.59 8.82
CA ASP A 29 12.13 -6.18 8.63
C ASP A 29 12.34 -4.72 9.08
N VAL A 30 11.49 -3.80 8.59
CA VAL A 30 11.51 -2.37 8.97
C VAL A 30 11.39 -2.20 10.49
N GLY A 31 10.43 -2.89 11.12
CA GLY A 31 10.25 -2.85 12.56
C GLY A 31 11.49 -3.34 13.32
N SER A 32 12.12 -4.42 12.84
CA SER A 32 13.34 -4.97 13.45
C SER A 32 14.52 -3.99 13.36
N ILE A 33 14.68 -3.34 12.20
CA ILE A 33 15.75 -2.34 12.00
C ILE A 33 15.53 -1.13 12.93
N LEU A 34 14.32 -0.61 12.98
CA LEU A 34 13.97 0.58 13.78
C LEU A 34 14.04 0.30 15.30
N ALA A 35 13.82 -0.93 15.72
CA ALA A 35 13.93 -1.35 17.13
C ALA A 35 15.38 -1.61 17.56
N THR A 36 16.32 -1.68 16.64
CA THR A 36 17.74 -1.90 16.95
C THR A 36 18.39 -0.57 17.30
N ALA A 37 19.08 -0.54 18.44
CA ALA A 37 19.76 0.69 18.89
C ALA A 37 20.83 1.13 17.87
N PRO A 38 21.04 2.44 17.69
CA PRO A 38 22.02 2.98 16.77
C PRO A 38 23.42 2.37 17.02
N GLY A 39 24.08 1.95 15.94
CA GLY A 39 25.42 1.33 15.99
C GLY A 39 25.44 -0.13 16.42
N GLN A 40 24.30 -0.72 16.78
CA GLN A 40 24.19 -2.16 17.04
C GLN A 40 23.81 -2.92 15.77
N THR A 41 24.37 -4.11 15.64
CA THR A 41 24.05 -5.07 14.58
C THR A 41 23.90 -6.46 15.18
N PHE A 42 23.11 -7.31 14.53
CA PHE A 42 22.99 -8.71 14.89
C PHE A 42 23.14 -9.60 13.64
N LYS A 43 23.38 -10.88 13.86
CA LYS A 43 23.56 -11.84 12.76
C LYS A 43 22.32 -11.87 11.87
N ASN A 44 22.52 -11.77 10.56
CA ASN A 44 21.45 -11.74 9.56
C ASN A 44 20.47 -10.58 9.75
N MET A 45 20.95 -9.42 10.20
CA MET A 45 20.11 -8.21 10.30
C MET A 45 19.44 -7.93 8.96
N PRO A 46 18.11 -7.76 8.94
CA PRO A 46 17.40 -7.46 7.69
C PRO A 46 17.79 -6.08 7.16
N GLN A 47 17.55 -5.88 5.87
CA GLN A 47 17.82 -4.63 5.18
C GLN A 47 16.63 -4.25 4.29
N VAL A 48 16.44 -2.95 4.12
CA VAL A 48 15.57 -2.38 3.10
C VAL A 48 16.45 -1.79 2.01
N VAL A 49 16.32 -2.30 0.81
CA VAL A 49 17.16 -1.94 -0.33
C VAL A 49 16.37 -1.23 -1.42
N ALA A 50 17.04 -0.57 -2.35
CA ALA A 50 16.40 0.13 -3.46
C ALA A 50 15.49 -0.78 -4.30
N ASP A 51 15.84 -2.06 -4.44
CA ASP A 51 15.03 -3.04 -5.17
C ASP A 51 13.67 -3.30 -4.51
N ASP A 52 13.57 -3.16 -3.18
CA ASP A 52 12.27 -3.26 -2.48
C ASP A 52 11.33 -2.12 -2.90
N VAL A 53 11.86 -0.90 -3.04
CA VAL A 53 11.12 0.26 -3.56
C VAL A 53 10.73 0.04 -5.02
N THR A 54 11.66 -0.42 -5.85
CA THR A 54 11.41 -0.75 -7.26
C THR A 54 10.31 -1.82 -7.41
N ARG A 55 10.27 -2.80 -6.51
CA ARG A 55 9.21 -3.81 -6.51
C ARG A 55 7.83 -3.20 -6.25
N LEU A 56 7.72 -2.27 -5.32
CA LEU A 56 6.47 -1.53 -5.07
C LEU A 56 6.05 -0.70 -6.30
N GLU A 57 6.98 -0.04 -6.96
CA GLU A 57 6.73 0.72 -8.19
C GLU A 57 6.21 -0.18 -9.32
N LYS A 58 6.78 -1.37 -9.50
CA LYS A 58 6.27 -2.35 -10.47
C LYS A 58 4.85 -2.83 -10.16
N MET A 59 4.48 -2.94 -8.87
CA MET A 59 3.08 -3.24 -8.48
C MET A 59 2.15 -2.09 -8.90
N ILE A 60 2.54 -0.84 -8.64
CA ILE A 60 1.80 0.35 -9.07
C ILE A 60 1.61 0.35 -10.58
N ASP A 61 2.69 0.24 -11.35
CA ASP A 61 2.66 0.28 -12.81
C ASP A 61 1.74 -0.79 -13.40
N ARG A 62 1.79 -2.00 -12.84
CA ARG A 62 0.91 -3.10 -13.27
C ARG A 62 -0.56 -2.77 -13.04
N CYS A 63 -0.91 -2.28 -11.86
CA CYS A 63 -2.29 -1.96 -11.51
C CYS A 63 -2.82 -0.77 -12.33
N GLN A 64 -1.99 0.22 -12.58
CA GLN A 64 -2.36 1.41 -13.34
C GLN A 64 -2.72 1.12 -14.80
N LYS A 65 -2.29 -0.01 -15.38
CA LYS A 65 -2.64 -0.39 -16.76
C LYS A 65 -4.13 -0.52 -17.00
N ILE A 66 -4.91 -0.80 -15.97
CA ILE A 66 -6.37 -0.97 -16.06
C ILE A 66 -7.15 0.11 -15.33
N LEU A 67 -6.48 0.99 -14.59
CA LEU A 67 -7.12 2.06 -13.83
C LEU A 67 -7.25 3.32 -14.67
N GLU A 68 -8.44 3.93 -14.60
CA GLU A 68 -8.65 5.25 -15.19
C GLU A 68 -7.87 6.33 -14.40
N PRO A 69 -7.33 7.35 -15.09
CA PRO A 69 -6.74 8.50 -14.42
C PRO A 69 -7.71 9.15 -13.45
N LEU A 70 -7.25 9.52 -12.25
CA LEU A 70 -8.07 10.25 -11.30
C LEU A 70 -8.25 11.70 -11.74
N LYS A 71 -9.49 12.15 -11.75
CA LYS A 71 -9.87 13.55 -11.99
C LYS A 71 -10.12 14.31 -10.69
N GLU A 72 -10.54 13.59 -9.65
CA GLU A 72 -10.84 14.09 -8.31
C GLU A 72 -10.36 13.10 -7.24
N PHE A 73 -10.37 13.51 -5.98
CA PHE A 73 -10.13 12.61 -4.87
C PHE A 73 -11.22 11.54 -4.79
N ILE A 74 -10.84 10.32 -4.43
CA ILE A 74 -11.80 9.25 -4.15
C ILE A 74 -12.08 9.16 -2.65
N LEU A 75 -13.31 8.77 -2.33
CA LEU A 75 -13.68 8.41 -0.97
C LEU A 75 -13.19 6.99 -0.65
N PRO A 76 -12.76 6.72 0.61
CA PRO A 76 -12.41 5.37 1.03
C PRO A 76 -13.62 4.44 0.89
N GLY A 77 -13.47 3.35 0.14
CA GLY A 77 -14.57 2.42 -0.15
C GLY A 77 -14.18 1.44 -1.24
N GLY A 78 -15.15 0.98 -2.03
CA GLY A 78 -14.91 0.03 -3.11
C GLY A 78 -14.87 -1.42 -2.64
N GLY A 79 -15.79 -1.82 -1.75
CA GLY A 79 -15.88 -3.14 -1.19
C GLY A 79 -14.97 -3.37 0.03
N LYS A 80 -15.09 -4.55 0.62
CA LYS A 80 -14.43 -4.89 1.90
C LYS A 80 -12.90 -4.85 1.81
N VAL A 81 -12.32 -5.50 0.80
CA VAL A 81 -10.87 -5.60 0.65
C VAL A 81 -10.27 -4.22 0.33
N SER A 82 -10.88 -3.46 -0.58
CA SER A 82 -10.47 -2.09 -0.90
C SER A 82 -10.51 -1.19 0.34
N SER A 83 -11.56 -1.27 1.16
CA SER A 83 -11.68 -0.49 2.40
C SER A 83 -10.55 -0.81 3.39
N PHE A 84 -10.17 -2.08 3.55
CA PHE A 84 -9.03 -2.45 4.38
C PHE A 84 -7.69 -1.92 3.83
N LEU A 85 -7.52 -1.92 2.52
CA LEU A 85 -6.32 -1.35 1.89
C LEU A 85 -6.23 0.17 2.09
N HIS A 86 -7.36 0.89 2.02
CA HIS A 86 -7.42 2.31 2.36
C HIS A 86 -7.08 2.56 3.84
N GLN A 87 -7.57 1.71 4.74
CA GLN A 87 -7.22 1.78 6.16
C GLN A 87 -5.72 1.52 6.37
N ALA A 88 -5.17 0.47 5.76
CA ALA A 88 -3.74 0.16 5.80
C ALA A 88 -2.89 1.34 5.30
N ARG A 89 -3.33 2.01 4.21
CA ARG A 89 -2.68 3.23 3.71
C ARG A 89 -2.62 4.32 4.77
N THR A 90 -3.70 4.60 5.49
CA THR A 90 -3.70 5.67 6.52
C THR A 90 -2.76 5.35 7.68
N ILE A 91 -2.69 4.06 8.09
CA ILE A 91 -1.76 3.60 9.10
C ILE A 91 -0.31 3.71 8.60
N CYS A 92 -0.05 3.32 7.35
CA CYS A 92 1.25 3.44 6.71
C CYS A 92 1.74 4.89 6.67
N ARG A 93 0.87 5.85 6.31
CA ARG A 93 1.20 7.28 6.33
C ARG A 93 1.48 7.82 7.74
N ARG A 94 0.80 7.28 8.75
CA ARG A 94 1.12 7.62 10.14
C ARG A 94 2.50 7.10 10.54
N ALA A 95 2.83 5.85 10.17
CA ALA A 95 4.15 5.27 10.40
C ALA A 95 5.26 6.06 9.71
N GLU A 96 5.05 6.47 8.45
CA GLU A 96 5.98 7.34 7.71
C GLU A 96 6.29 8.62 8.48
N ARG A 97 5.26 9.33 8.94
CA ARG A 97 5.45 10.57 9.73
C ARG A 97 6.24 10.34 11.00
N LEU A 98 6.03 9.20 11.68
CA LEU A 98 6.79 8.83 12.87
C LEU A 98 8.26 8.53 12.53
N CYS A 99 8.54 7.83 11.44
CA CYS A 99 9.90 7.58 10.97
C CYS A 99 10.61 8.88 10.57
N VAL A 100 9.92 9.81 9.91
CA VAL A 100 10.46 11.13 9.59
C VAL A 100 10.72 11.95 10.86
N ALA A 101 9.85 11.88 11.86
CA ALA A 101 10.09 12.53 13.15
C ALA A 101 11.30 11.93 13.87
N LEU A 102 11.41 10.60 13.90
CA LEU A 102 12.54 9.88 14.50
C LEU A 102 13.86 10.25 13.81
N SER A 103 13.87 10.38 12.49
CA SER A 103 15.08 10.70 11.72
C SER A 103 15.69 12.09 12.04
N LYS A 104 14.98 12.93 12.77
CA LYS A 104 15.48 14.23 13.22
C LYS A 104 16.36 14.12 14.49
N THR A 105 16.21 13.04 15.24
CA THR A 105 16.91 12.82 16.52
C THR A 105 17.79 11.58 16.49
N GLU A 106 17.47 10.59 15.67
CA GLU A 106 18.14 9.32 15.57
C GLU A 106 18.51 9.00 14.11
N PRO A 107 19.58 8.24 13.85
CA PRO A 107 19.91 7.82 12.50
C PRO A 107 18.89 6.79 11.99
N VAL A 108 18.10 7.15 11.02
CA VAL A 108 17.16 6.28 10.30
C VAL A 108 17.63 6.14 8.87
N ASP A 109 17.74 4.90 8.37
CA ASP A 109 18.11 4.65 6.98
C ASP A 109 17.07 5.31 6.03
N PRO A 110 17.51 6.21 5.13
CA PRO A 110 16.62 6.85 4.17
C PRO A 110 15.83 5.89 3.29
N GLN A 111 16.33 4.67 3.06
CA GLN A 111 15.60 3.65 2.29
C GLN A 111 14.33 3.19 3.01
N ILE A 112 14.32 3.16 4.34
CA ILE A 112 13.12 2.84 5.13
C ILE A 112 12.02 3.89 4.86
N ILE A 113 12.35 5.17 4.93
CA ILE A 113 11.39 6.25 4.68
C ILE A 113 10.87 6.20 3.25
N LYS A 114 11.74 5.98 2.26
CA LYS A 114 11.36 5.81 0.86
C LYS A 114 10.43 4.62 0.66
N PHE A 115 10.74 3.49 1.30
CA PHE A 115 9.92 2.28 1.21
C PHE A 115 8.52 2.52 1.79
N ILE A 116 8.41 3.07 2.99
CA ILE A 116 7.11 3.32 3.64
C ILE A 116 6.29 4.35 2.84
N ASN A 117 6.92 5.40 2.33
CA ASN A 117 6.27 6.37 1.45
C ASN A 117 5.71 5.69 0.20
N ARG A 118 6.54 4.93 -0.53
CA ARG A 118 6.11 4.23 -1.74
C ARG A 118 5.07 3.15 -1.44
N LEU A 119 5.15 2.48 -0.29
CA LEU A 119 4.14 1.52 0.15
C LEU A 119 2.76 2.18 0.32
N SER A 120 2.70 3.40 0.85
CA SER A 120 1.42 4.11 0.99
C SER A 120 0.77 4.38 -0.37
N ASP A 121 1.55 4.73 -1.39
CA ASP A 121 1.06 4.91 -2.77
C ASP A 121 0.61 3.57 -3.36
N THR A 122 1.38 2.51 -3.11
CA THR A 122 1.05 1.15 -3.57
C THR A 122 -0.28 0.69 -2.98
N LEU A 123 -0.50 0.87 -1.68
CA LEU A 123 -1.75 0.49 -1.02
C LEU A 123 -2.96 1.26 -1.58
N PHE A 124 -2.78 2.53 -1.93
CA PHE A 124 -3.81 3.32 -2.59
C PHE A 124 -4.18 2.75 -3.98
N VAL A 125 -3.18 2.48 -4.79
CA VAL A 125 -3.39 1.93 -6.14
C VAL A 125 -3.98 0.51 -6.07
N LEU A 126 -3.52 -0.33 -5.14
CA LEU A 126 -4.09 -1.66 -4.91
C LEU A 126 -5.55 -1.59 -4.47
N ALA A 127 -5.93 -0.63 -3.62
CA ALA A 127 -7.32 -0.45 -3.20
C ALA A 127 -8.23 -0.17 -4.41
N ARG A 128 -7.84 0.73 -5.28
CA ARG A 128 -8.55 1.04 -6.53
C ARG A 128 -8.60 -0.17 -7.48
N TRP A 129 -7.46 -0.85 -7.63
CA TRP A 129 -7.35 -2.01 -8.49
C TRP A 129 -8.28 -3.14 -8.03
N VAL A 130 -8.33 -3.41 -6.71
CA VAL A 130 -9.24 -4.41 -6.15
C VAL A 130 -10.70 -4.01 -6.37
N ALA A 131 -11.08 -2.77 -6.08
CA ALA A 131 -12.43 -2.29 -6.33
C ALA A 131 -12.83 -2.51 -7.79
N LYS A 132 -11.98 -2.11 -8.74
CA LYS A 132 -12.25 -2.29 -10.17
C LYS A 132 -12.37 -3.76 -10.58
N THR A 133 -11.47 -4.62 -10.10
CA THR A 133 -11.47 -6.05 -10.47
C THR A 133 -12.62 -6.83 -9.84
N GLN A 134 -13.16 -6.35 -8.71
CA GLN A 134 -14.34 -6.93 -8.06
C GLN A 134 -15.67 -6.29 -8.53
N GLY A 135 -15.61 -5.32 -9.44
CA GLY A 135 -16.81 -4.62 -9.91
C GLY A 135 -17.46 -3.72 -8.86
N GLU A 136 -16.69 -3.32 -7.85
CA GLU A 136 -17.16 -2.43 -6.79
C GLU A 136 -17.07 -0.97 -7.24
N PRO A 137 -18.03 -0.10 -6.86
CA PRO A 137 -18.01 1.30 -7.27
C PRO A 137 -16.94 2.10 -6.53
N GLU A 138 -16.27 3.01 -7.24
CA GLU A 138 -15.49 4.10 -6.65
C GLU A 138 -16.34 5.37 -6.63
N PHE A 139 -16.36 6.05 -5.47
CA PHE A 139 -17.04 7.32 -5.32
C PHE A 139 -16.01 8.45 -5.25
N LEU A 140 -16.22 9.45 -6.08
CA LEU A 140 -15.39 10.66 -6.08
C LEU A 140 -15.82 11.60 -4.95
N TRP A 141 -14.87 12.38 -4.44
CA TRP A 141 -15.18 13.44 -3.50
C TRP A 141 -15.92 14.56 -4.22
N GLU A 142 -17.09 14.90 -3.71
CA GLU A 142 -17.90 16.02 -4.18
C GLU A 142 -17.76 17.18 -3.20
N ARG A 143 -17.29 18.32 -3.70
CA ARG A 143 -17.15 19.53 -2.91
C ARG A 143 -18.55 20.11 -2.62
N ASN A 144 -18.80 20.49 -1.36
CA ASN A 144 -20.06 21.13 -0.94
C ASN A 144 -21.32 20.31 -1.27
N VAL A 145 -21.27 18.99 -1.04
CA VAL A 145 -22.47 18.16 -1.15
C VAL A 145 -23.56 18.78 -0.27
N ALA A 146 -24.64 19.26 -0.92
CA ALA A 146 -25.81 19.74 -0.21
C ALA A 146 -26.44 18.56 0.53
N THR A 147 -26.56 18.65 1.86
CA THR A 147 -27.39 17.72 2.64
C THR A 147 -28.81 17.85 2.10
N LYS A 148 -29.31 16.84 1.40
CA LYS A 148 -30.73 16.77 1.04
C LYS A 148 -31.48 16.68 2.36
N SER A 149 -32.15 17.76 2.73
CA SER A 149 -33.14 17.74 3.81
C SER A 149 -34.22 16.75 3.40
N THR A 150 -34.34 15.68 4.13
CA THR A 150 -35.50 14.77 4.07
C THR A 150 -36.71 15.45 4.69
#